data_6088d7bbe2792bddcf0313a62d94bcc9
#
_entry.id   6088d7bbe2792bddcf0313a62d94bcc9
#
_cell.length_a   1.000
_cell.length_b   1.000
_cell.length_c   1.000
_cell.angle_alpha   90.00
_cell.angle_beta   90.00
_cell.angle_gamma   90.00
#
_symmetry.space_group_name_H-M   'P 1'
#
loop_
_entity.id
_entity.type
_entity.pdbx_description
1 polymer ?
#
loop_
_entity_poly.entity_id
_entity_poly.type
_entity_poly.pdbx_seq_one_letter_code
_entity_poly.pdbx_strand_id
1 'polypeptide(L)'
;MKARLVIVAILVAATSAYAGAVGPKASPKKAPPAPPAATNSCTACVERGPILPAKLFADPRFDKEVVPAYEAALKYPATLDRLHCFCECQESMAHRHKTLLTCFTSNHAAGCGICLREALMAAELKEKGLPDDQIENTVESVFKTDGHKPTQGHPG
;
A
#
# COMPACT_ATOMS: atom_id res chain seq x y z
N MET A 1 -9.12 -29.23 68.62
CA MET A 1 -8.14 -28.37 69.30
C MET A 1 -7.84 -27.16 68.41
N LYS A 2 -8.32 -26.02 68.88
CA LYS A 2 -7.73 -24.68 68.97
C LYS A 2 -7.01 -24.20 67.66
N ALA A 3 -7.62 -23.33 66.88
CA ALA A 3 -7.55 -21.86 66.98
C ALA A 3 -6.21 -21.33 66.44
N ARG A 4 -6.25 -20.48 65.40
CA ARG A 4 -6.11 -19.02 65.59
C ARG A 4 -6.24 -18.28 64.25
N LEU A 5 -7.20 -17.48 64.26
CA LEU A 5 -7.46 -16.29 63.49
C LEU A 5 -6.27 -15.34 63.55
N VAL A 6 -5.75 -14.84 62.40
CA VAL A 6 -5.05 -13.57 62.34
C VAL A 6 -5.55 -12.82 61.12
N ILE A 7 -6.38 -11.85 61.42
CA ILE A 7 -6.80 -10.79 60.52
C ILE A 7 -5.66 -9.77 60.50
N VAL A 8 -5.14 -9.45 59.34
CA VAL A 8 -4.40 -8.21 59.15
C VAL A 8 -5.02 -7.47 57.95
N ALA A 9 -5.86 -6.54 58.34
CA ALA A 9 -6.36 -5.51 57.48
C ALA A 9 -5.27 -4.44 57.30
N ILE A 10 -4.81 -4.24 56.09
CA ILE A 10 -4.07 -3.03 55.72
C ILE A 10 -4.80 -2.36 54.58
N LEU A 11 -5.65 -1.41 54.94
CA LEU A 11 -6.21 -0.38 54.09
C LEU A 11 -5.07 0.62 53.80
N VAL A 12 -4.62 0.70 52.57
CA VAL A 12 -3.91 1.87 52.10
C VAL A 12 -4.66 2.40 50.87
N ALA A 13 -5.50 3.37 51.14
CA ALA A 13 -6.10 4.21 50.12
C ALA A 13 -5.02 5.16 49.57
N ALA A 14 -4.56 4.90 48.40
CA ALA A 14 -3.78 5.85 47.61
C ALA A 14 -4.64 6.31 46.44
N THR A 15 -5.42 7.34 46.63
CA THR A 15 -6.08 8.12 45.59
C THR A 15 -5.03 8.96 44.89
N SER A 16 -4.42 8.43 43.85
CA SER A 16 -3.64 9.24 42.91
C SER A 16 -4.60 9.88 41.92
N ALA A 17 -4.89 11.14 42.15
CA ALA A 17 -5.54 12.01 41.18
C ALA A 17 -4.61 12.18 39.96
N TYR A 18 -4.86 11.44 38.90
CA TYR A 18 -4.26 11.70 37.60
C TYR A 18 -4.98 12.93 37.03
N ALA A 19 -4.40 14.08 37.27
CA ALA A 19 -4.72 15.29 36.51
C ALA A 19 -4.29 15.08 35.06
N GLY A 20 -5.25 14.71 34.20
CA GLY A 20 -5.06 14.64 32.77
C GLY A 20 -4.72 16.03 32.24
N ALA A 21 -3.45 16.25 31.93
CA ALA A 21 -3.03 17.39 31.13
C ALA A 21 -3.60 17.16 29.72
N VAL A 22 -4.71 17.85 29.44
CA VAL A 22 -5.22 18.01 28.08
C VAL A 22 -4.16 18.86 27.34
N GLY A 23 -3.27 18.18 26.60
CA GLY A 23 -2.33 18.84 25.71
C GLY A 23 -3.11 19.63 24.63
N PRO A 24 -2.56 20.76 24.17
CA PRO A 24 -3.22 21.58 23.17
C PRO A 24 -3.49 20.74 21.93
N LYS A 25 -4.77 20.67 21.50
CA LYS A 25 -5.19 20.12 20.22
C LYS A 25 -4.36 20.76 19.11
N ALA A 26 -3.41 20.00 18.56
CA ALA A 26 -2.70 20.42 17.36
C ALA A 26 -3.75 20.58 16.26
N SER A 27 -3.97 21.81 15.82
CA SER A 27 -4.74 22.09 14.62
C SER A 27 -4.16 21.30 13.46
N PRO A 28 -4.97 20.68 12.57
CA PRO A 28 -4.47 19.99 11.41
C PRO A 28 -3.65 20.98 10.56
N LYS A 29 -2.33 20.86 10.59
CA LYS A 29 -1.45 21.58 9.68
C LYS A 29 -1.92 21.21 8.27
N LYS A 30 -2.45 22.21 7.55
CA LYS A 30 -2.80 22.13 6.13
C LYS A 30 -1.63 21.42 5.44
N ALA A 31 -1.89 20.24 4.86
CA ALA A 31 -0.89 19.48 4.13
C ALA A 31 -0.25 20.43 3.09
N PRO A 32 1.08 20.42 2.93
CA PRO A 32 1.71 21.18 1.86
C PRO A 32 1.09 20.75 0.53
N PRO A 33 0.94 21.67 -0.44
CA PRO A 33 0.45 21.31 -1.76
C PRO A 33 1.33 20.19 -2.29
N ALA A 34 0.70 19.14 -2.84
CA ALA A 34 1.42 18.03 -3.45
C ALA A 34 2.45 18.61 -4.42
N PRO A 35 3.71 18.15 -4.38
CA PRO A 35 4.69 18.56 -5.38
C PRO A 35 4.10 18.26 -6.75
N PRO A 36 4.36 19.11 -7.77
CA PRO A 36 3.90 18.84 -9.12
C PRO A 36 4.37 17.44 -9.47
N ALA A 37 3.45 16.60 -9.96
CA ALA A 37 3.74 15.23 -10.35
C ALA A 37 5.05 15.25 -11.13
N ALA A 38 6.08 14.60 -10.57
CA ALA A 38 7.34 14.45 -11.27
C ALA A 38 6.99 13.79 -12.59
N THR A 39 7.04 14.57 -13.68
CA THR A 39 6.91 14.06 -15.03
C THR A 39 8.14 13.21 -15.25
N ASN A 40 8.08 11.94 -14.83
CA ASN A 40 9.05 10.95 -15.26
C ASN A 40 8.88 10.83 -16.77
N SER A 41 9.56 11.71 -17.49
CA SER A 41 9.56 11.77 -18.94
C SER A 41 10.36 10.60 -19.48
N CYS A 42 9.79 9.41 -19.39
CA CYS A 42 10.29 8.27 -20.13
C CYS A 42 9.79 8.39 -21.58
N THR A 43 10.60 8.98 -22.45
CA THR A 43 10.28 9.13 -23.89
C THR A 43 10.12 7.78 -24.60
N ALA A 44 10.53 6.68 -23.98
CA ALA A 44 10.43 5.33 -24.53
C ALA A 44 9.28 4.51 -23.90
N CYS A 45 8.55 5.06 -22.91
CA CYS A 45 7.45 4.35 -22.27
C CYS A 45 6.17 4.39 -23.12
N VAL A 46 5.40 3.31 -23.06
CA VAL A 46 4.07 3.24 -23.67
C VAL A 46 3.15 4.24 -22.97
N GLU A 47 2.38 5.00 -23.74
CA GLU A 47 1.37 5.89 -23.19
C GLU A 47 0.33 5.09 -22.42
N ARG A 48 -0.11 5.65 -21.28
CA ARG A 48 -1.09 5.02 -20.41
C ARG A 48 -2.48 5.08 -21.05
N GLY A 49 -3.06 3.91 -21.30
CA GLY A 49 -4.48 3.76 -21.63
C GLY A 49 -5.40 3.84 -20.40
N PRO A 50 -6.70 3.64 -20.56
CA PRO A 50 -7.64 3.53 -19.46
C PRO A 50 -7.35 2.28 -18.62
N ILE A 51 -7.55 2.38 -17.31
CA ILE A 51 -7.45 1.22 -16.40
C ILE A 51 -8.58 0.24 -16.75
N LEU A 52 -8.24 -1.06 -16.85
CA LEU A 52 -9.25 -2.07 -17.15
C LEU A 52 -10.23 -2.25 -15.99
N PRO A 53 -11.53 -2.43 -16.27
CA PRO A 53 -12.52 -2.72 -15.24
C PRO A 53 -12.24 -4.05 -14.54
N ALA A 54 -12.19 -4.04 -13.20
CA ALA A 54 -11.93 -5.24 -12.39
C ALA A 54 -12.87 -6.42 -12.69
N LYS A 55 -14.13 -6.12 -13.09
CA LYS A 55 -15.12 -7.14 -13.47
C LYS A 55 -14.69 -8.07 -14.62
N LEU A 56 -13.72 -7.65 -15.44
CA LEU A 56 -13.19 -8.48 -16.52
C LEU A 56 -12.42 -9.70 -15.98
N PHE A 57 -12.01 -9.64 -14.73
CA PHE A 57 -11.21 -10.67 -14.05
C PHE A 57 -11.99 -11.42 -12.97
N ALA A 58 -13.31 -11.36 -12.99
CA ALA A 58 -14.18 -12.05 -12.01
C ALA A 58 -14.28 -13.57 -12.22
N ASP A 59 -13.63 -14.11 -13.26
CA ASP A 59 -13.57 -15.55 -13.51
C ASP A 59 -12.71 -16.25 -12.46
N PRO A 60 -13.17 -17.37 -11.84
CA PRO A 60 -12.41 -18.12 -10.83
C PRO A 60 -11.03 -18.65 -11.27
N ARG A 61 -10.74 -18.62 -12.57
CA ARG A 61 -9.42 -18.98 -13.11
C ARG A 61 -8.34 -17.95 -12.80
N PHE A 62 -8.71 -16.70 -12.52
CA PHE A 62 -7.78 -15.70 -12.07
C PHE A 62 -7.48 -15.85 -10.57
N ASP A 63 -6.30 -15.39 -10.16
CA ASP A 63 -5.96 -15.29 -8.75
C ASP A 63 -6.96 -14.39 -8.01
N LYS A 64 -7.29 -14.76 -6.77
CA LYS A 64 -8.22 -14.01 -5.92
C LYS A 64 -7.80 -12.55 -5.67
N GLU A 65 -6.51 -12.24 -5.85
CA GLU A 65 -5.96 -10.90 -5.65
C GLU A 65 -6.16 -10.00 -6.88
N VAL A 66 -6.48 -10.56 -8.06
CA VAL A 66 -6.58 -9.79 -9.31
C VAL A 66 -7.70 -8.76 -9.23
N VAL A 67 -8.92 -9.17 -8.89
CA VAL A 67 -10.07 -8.24 -8.80
C VAL A 67 -9.80 -7.12 -7.80
N PRO A 68 -9.41 -7.40 -6.54
CA PRO A 68 -9.10 -6.36 -5.57
C PRO A 68 -7.99 -5.39 -6.02
N ALA A 69 -6.96 -5.89 -6.71
CA ALA A 69 -5.86 -5.06 -7.19
C ALA A 69 -6.29 -4.10 -8.32
N TYR A 70 -7.13 -4.55 -9.25
CA TYR A 70 -7.72 -3.67 -10.27
C TYR A 70 -8.69 -2.64 -9.67
N GLU A 71 -9.45 -3.02 -8.63
CA GLU A 71 -10.27 -2.08 -7.87
C GLU A 71 -9.42 -1.02 -7.16
N ALA A 72 -8.30 -1.44 -6.57
CA ALA A 72 -7.33 -0.51 -5.96
C ALA A 72 -6.76 0.47 -6.99
N ALA A 73 -6.42 0.01 -8.19
CA ALA A 73 -5.94 0.87 -9.28
C ALA A 73 -7.00 1.88 -9.73
N LEU A 74 -8.25 1.48 -9.80
CA LEU A 74 -9.37 2.37 -10.12
C LEU A 74 -9.65 3.38 -9.01
N LYS A 75 -9.49 2.98 -7.74
CA LYS A 75 -9.78 3.81 -6.57
C LYS A 75 -8.67 4.82 -6.28
N TYR A 76 -7.40 4.42 -6.46
CA TYR A 76 -6.22 5.20 -6.11
C TYR A 76 -5.24 5.41 -7.27
N PRO A 77 -5.70 5.86 -8.44
CA PRO A 77 -4.85 5.93 -9.63
C PRO A 77 -3.66 6.87 -9.43
N ALA A 78 -3.86 8.01 -8.75
CA ALA A 78 -2.78 8.97 -8.52
C ALA A 78 -1.67 8.41 -7.62
N THR A 79 -2.02 7.57 -6.65
CA THR A 79 -1.04 6.92 -5.78
C THR A 79 -0.24 5.88 -6.57
N LEU A 80 -0.91 5.00 -7.34
CA LEU A 80 -0.23 3.98 -8.12
C LEU A 80 0.61 4.55 -9.28
N ASP A 81 0.25 5.74 -9.79
CA ASP A 81 1.01 6.41 -10.86
C ASP A 81 2.36 6.97 -10.38
N ARG A 82 2.56 7.06 -9.07
CA ARG A 82 3.85 7.46 -8.45
C ARG A 82 4.78 6.28 -8.24
N LEU A 83 4.23 5.07 -8.15
CA LEU A 83 4.99 3.88 -7.77
C LEU A 83 5.78 3.30 -8.94
N HIS A 84 7.02 2.93 -8.66
CA HIS A 84 7.80 2.05 -9.51
C HIS A 84 7.22 0.63 -9.44
N CYS A 85 7.22 -0.10 -10.56
CA CYS A 85 6.83 -1.51 -10.54
C CYS A 85 8.06 -2.41 -10.49
N PHE A 86 8.22 -3.15 -9.41
CA PHE A 86 9.39 -4.01 -9.17
C PHE A 86 9.35 -5.34 -9.94
N CYS A 87 8.42 -5.53 -10.86
CA CYS A 87 8.43 -6.65 -11.80
C CYS A 87 9.33 -6.44 -13.03
N GLU A 88 10.09 -5.32 -13.07
CA GLU A 88 10.98 -4.94 -14.18
C GLU A 88 10.28 -4.73 -15.52
N CYS A 89 8.96 -4.51 -15.52
CA CYS A 89 8.20 -4.26 -16.75
C CYS A 89 8.53 -2.90 -17.39
N GLN A 90 9.13 -1.97 -16.66
CA GLN A 90 9.60 -0.68 -17.17
C GLN A 90 10.82 -0.86 -18.08
N GLU A 91 11.72 -1.78 -17.73
CA GLU A 91 12.93 -2.12 -18.45
C GLU A 91 12.66 -3.09 -19.61
N SER A 92 11.50 -3.76 -19.58
CA SER A 92 11.12 -4.74 -20.60
C SER A 92 10.84 -4.07 -21.93
N MET A 93 11.54 -4.52 -22.98
CA MET A 93 11.30 -4.05 -24.36
C MET A 93 9.88 -4.34 -24.85
N ALA A 94 9.22 -5.35 -24.28
CA ALA A 94 7.86 -5.74 -24.64
C ALA A 94 6.80 -4.87 -23.98
N HIS A 95 7.03 -4.41 -22.75
CA HIS A 95 6.02 -3.72 -21.96
C HIS A 95 6.27 -2.23 -21.85
N ARG A 96 7.47 -1.80 -21.46
CA ARG A 96 7.87 -0.39 -21.30
C ARG A 96 6.86 0.40 -20.48
N HIS A 97 6.39 -0.19 -19.38
CA HIS A 97 5.43 0.46 -18.50
C HIS A 97 6.07 1.65 -17.80
N LYS A 98 5.34 2.76 -17.70
CA LYS A 98 5.86 3.98 -17.10
C LYS A 98 5.88 3.93 -15.57
N THR A 99 4.83 3.35 -15.00
CA THR A 99 4.59 3.26 -13.55
C THR A 99 3.84 1.98 -13.23
N LEU A 100 3.67 1.66 -11.95
CA LEU A 100 2.82 0.55 -11.52
C LEU A 100 1.40 0.65 -12.11
N LEU A 101 0.83 1.86 -12.16
CA LEU A 101 -0.51 2.06 -12.72
C LEU A 101 -0.62 1.60 -14.18
N THR A 102 0.45 1.75 -14.97
CA THR A 102 0.45 1.34 -16.38
C THR A 102 0.23 -0.16 -16.53
N CYS A 103 0.62 -0.98 -15.56
CA CYS A 103 0.39 -2.43 -15.57
C CYS A 103 -1.10 -2.79 -15.57
N PHE A 104 -1.97 -1.91 -15.06
CA PHE A 104 -3.41 -2.10 -14.95
C PHE A 104 -4.21 -1.58 -16.14
N THR A 105 -3.55 -0.97 -17.13
CA THR A 105 -4.20 -0.55 -18.38
C THR A 105 -4.35 -1.70 -19.39
N SER A 106 -3.82 -2.86 -19.07
CA SER A 106 -3.91 -4.11 -19.83
C SER A 106 -4.12 -5.29 -18.87
N ASN A 107 -4.13 -6.51 -19.38
CA ASN A 107 -4.19 -7.72 -18.56
C ASN A 107 -2.82 -8.09 -17.94
N HIS A 108 -1.79 -7.30 -18.15
CA HIS A 108 -0.43 -7.58 -17.66
C HIS A 108 -0.40 -7.82 -16.15
N ALA A 109 -1.02 -6.92 -15.36
CA ALA A 109 -1.04 -7.07 -13.91
C ALA A 109 -1.78 -8.35 -13.45
N ALA A 110 -2.79 -8.81 -14.20
CA ALA A 110 -3.53 -10.04 -13.85
C ALA A 110 -2.65 -11.29 -13.88
N GLY A 111 -1.55 -11.26 -14.65
CA GLY A 111 -0.57 -12.34 -14.71
C GLY A 111 0.68 -12.11 -13.83
N CYS A 112 0.73 -11.01 -13.07
CA CYS A 112 1.93 -10.62 -12.33
C CYS A 112 1.66 -10.43 -10.84
N GLY A 113 2.01 -11.42 -10.01
CA GLY A 113 1.81 -11.36 -8.57
C GLY A 113 2.55 -10.21 -7.86
N ILE A 114 3.61 -9.67 -8.46
CA ILE A 114 4.32 -8.49 -7.92
C ILE A 114 3.43 -7.26 -8.08
N CYS A 115 2.94 -6.98 -9.29
CA CYS A 115 2.06 -5.85 -9.55
C CYS A 115 0.82 -5.87 -8.64
N LEU A 116 0.22 -7.06 -8.44
CA LEU A 116 -0.96 -7.20 -7.58
C LEU A 116 -0.64 -6.82 -6.14
N ARG A 117 0.44 -7.37 -5.58
CA ARG A 117 0.83 -7.11 -4.19
C ARG A 117 1.25 -5.67 -3.95
N GLU A 118 1.96 -5.05 -4.88
CA GLU A 118 2.31 -3.62 -4.81
C GLU A 118 1.05 -2.75 -4.76
N ALA A 119 0.08 -3.00 -5.64
CA ALA A 119 -1.15 -2.23 -5.69
C ALA A 119 -2.01 -2.42 -4.43
N LEU A 120 -2.14 -3.65 -3.93
CA LEU A 120 -2.88 -3.95 -2.72
C LEU A 120 -2.23 -3.33 -1.48
N MET A 121 -0.89 -3.40 -1.36
CA MET A 121 -0.16 -2.74 -0.27
C MET A 121 -0.34 -1.23 -0.32
N ALA A 122 -0.20 -0.60 -1.48
CA ALA A 122 -0.40 0.83 -1.63
C ALA A 122 -1.82 1.26 -1.24
N ALA A 123 -2.83 0.50 -1.65
CA ALA A 123 -4.22 0.76 -1.30
C ALA A 123 -4.46 0.64 0.21
N GLU A 124 -3.93 -0.40 0.86
CA GLU A 124 -4.02 -0.59 2.31
C GLU A 124 -3.39 0.58 3.09
N LEU A 125 -2.19 1.01 2.69
CA LEU A 125 -1.51 2.14 3.30
C LEU A 125 -2.30 3.44 3.09
N LYS A 126 -2.90 3.62 1.91
CA LYS A 126 -3.75 4.77 1.61
C LYS A 126 -5.01 4.79 2.48
N GLU A 127 -5.65 3.65 2.69
CA GLU A 127 -6.82 3.50 3.57
C GLU A 127 -6.50 3.76 5.04
N LYS A 128 -5.26 3.47 5.46
CA LYS A 128 -4.73 3.85 6.77
C LYS A 128 -4.40 5.35 6.87
N GLY A 129 -4.57 6.12 5.81
CA GLY A 129 -4.38 7.57 5.80
C GLY A 129 -2.94 8.02 5.60
N LEU A 130 -2.04 7.17 5.13
CA LEU A 130 -0.67 7.58 4.85
C LEU A 130 -0.62 8.52 3.62
N PRO A 131 0.25 9.53 3.65
CA PRO A 131 0.52 10.36 2.48
C PRO A 131 1.31 9.58 1.41
N ASP A 132 1.16 10.00 0.15
CA ASP A 132 1.69 9.26 -1.00
C ASP A 132 3.22 9.09 -0.98
N ASP A 133 3.96 10.05 -0.45
CA ASP A 133 5.42 9.95 -0.27
C ASP A 133 5.84 8.86 0.72
N GLN A 134 5.08 8.67 1.80
CA GLN A 134 5.32 7.58 2.74
C GLN A 134 4.93 6.22 2.16
N ILE A 135 3.86 6.18 1.37
CA ILE A 135 3.44 4.97 0.66
C ILE A 135 4.52 4.54 -0.32
N GLU A 136 5.03 5.47 -1.14
CA GLU A 136 6.10 5.23 -2.10
C GLU A 136 7.35 4.65 -1.41
N ASN A 137 7.84 5.33 -0.37
CA ASN A 137 8.99 4.86 0.41
C ASN A 137 8.77 3.47 1.03
N THR A 138 7.55 3.19 1.53
CA THR A 138 7.24 1.92 2.17
C THR A 138 7.21 0.79 1.15
N VAL A 139 6.49 0.97 0.04
CA VAL A 139 6.41 -0.03 -1.03
C VAL A 139 7.80 -0.29 -1.60
N GLU A 140 8.57 0.77 -1.90
CA GLU A 140 9.94 0.63 -2.39
C GLU A 140 10.82 -0.16 -1.41
N SER A 141 10.76 0.13 -0.12
CA SER A 141 11.57 -0.57 0.88
C SER A 141 11.26 -2.07 0.94
N VAL A 142 10.00 -2.45 0.79
CA VAL A 142 9.57 -3.85 0.84
C VAL A 142 9.99 -4.59 -0.43
N PHE A 143 9.66 -4.07 -1.59
CA PHE A 143 9.85 -4.80 -2.85
C PHE A 143 11.29 -4.75 -3.38
N LYS A 144 12.05 -3.70 -3.05
CA LYS A 144 13.46 -3.60 -3.40
C LYS A 144 14.35 -4.56 -2.60
N THR A 145 14.03 -4.77 -1.31
CA THR A 145 14.84 -5.65 -0.43
C THR A 145 14.53 -7.12 -0.63
N ASP A 146 13.35 -7.48 -1.06
CA ASP A 146 12.96 -8.87 -1.27
C ASP A 146 13.71 -9.54 -2.45
N GLY A 147 14.60 -8.79 -3.12
CA GLY A 147 15.47 -9.31 -4.18
C GLY A 147 14.67 -10.14 -5.18
N HIS A 148 13.53 -9.63 -5.62
CA HIS A 148 12.64 -10.37 -6.51
C HIS A 148 13.38 -10.67 -7.80
N LYS A 149 14.03 -11.84 -7.80
CA LYS A 149 14.47 -12.46 -9.03
C LYS A 149 13.22 -12.62 -9.89
N PRO A 150 13.19 -12.09 -11.12
CA PRO A 150 12.03 -12.24 -11.98
C PRO A 150 11.66 -13.72 -12.00
N THR A 151 10.44 -14.04 -11.59
CA THR A 151 9.90 -15.38 -11.81
C THR A 151 9.80 -15.56 -13.30
N GLN A 152 10.68 -16.38 -13.83
CA GLN A 152 10.76 -16.70 -15.23
C GLN A 152 9.38 -17.12 -15.75
N GLY A 153 8.91 -16.40 -16.78
CA GLY A 153 8.04 -16.95 -17.80
C GLY A 153 6.58 -17.05 -17.43
N HIS A 154 5.85 -15.97 -17.67
CA HIS A 154 4.50 -16.17 -18.19
C HIS A 154 4.63 -16.34 -19.72
N PRO A 155 4.16 -17.47 -20.29
CA PRO A 155 3.94 -17.55 -21.73
C PRO A 155 2.85 -16.53 -22.07
N GLY A 156 3.16 -15.61 -22.99
CA GLY A 156 2.25 -14.61 -23.55
C GLY A 156 1.10 -15.23 -24.33
#